data_f8728e5423731bdb3c99b6b228351cf8
#
_entry.id   f8728e5423731bdb3c99b6b228351cf8
#
_cell.length_a   1.000
_cell.length_b   1.000
_cell.length_c   1.000
_cell.angle_alpha   90.00
_cell.angle_beta   90.00
_cell.angle_gamma   90.00
#
_symmetry.space_group_name_H-M   'P 1'
#
loop_
_entity.id
_entity.type
_entity.pdbx_description
1 polymer ?
#
loop_
_entity_poly.entity_id
_entity_poly.type
_entity_poly.pdbx_seq_one_letter_code
_entity_poly.pdbx_strand_id
1 'polypeptide(L)'
;FMIYRYNGFADFWKNLGVILQPITIDHTLVNFLLFSGKIKEEELETHPMKHMLIRAVGVEKTVEADDFFLPYTDGMKILLCSDGLHGFCTEEEMQEILQQEKPAQELADELLQLALEKGGRDNIAIAIITD
;
A
#
# COMPACT_ATOMS: atom_id res chain seq x y z
N PHE A 1 -3.76 5.57 -4.38
CA PHE A 1 -4.16 4.74 -3.22
C PHE A 1 -3.64 3.33 -3.40
N MET A 2 -3.01 2.79 -2.36
CA MET A 2 -2.57 1.40 -2.29
C MET A 2 -3.47 0.60 -1.37
N ILE A 3 -3.67 -0.67 -1.71
CA ILE A 3 -4.38 -1.65 -0.88
C ILE A 3 -3.39 -2.71 -0.46
N TYR A 4 -3.28 -2.90 0.84
CA TYR A 4 -2.44 -3.94 1.45
C TYR A 4 -3.31 -4.96 2.18
N ARG A 5 -2.86 -6.20 2.17
CA ARG A 5 -3.42 -7.29 2.96
C ARG A 5 -2.44 -7.69 4.06
N TYR A 6 -2.91 -7.67 5.30
CA TYR A 6 -2.22 -8.25 6.44
C TYR A 6 -2.85 -9.61 6.79
N ASN A 7 -2.06 -10.66 6.84
CA ASN A 7 -2.51 -12.02 7.15
C ASN A 7 -2.05 -12.42 8.56
N GLY A 8 -2.86 -12.13 9.59
CA GLY A 8 -2.48 -12.31 11.00
C GLY A 8 -2.36 -13.74 11.50
N PHE A 9 -3.07 -14.71 10.93
CA PHE A 9 -3.18 -16.08 11.47
C PHE A 9 -2.45 -17.17 10.69
N ALA A 10 -1.80 -16.85 9.58
CA ALA A 10 -1.16 -17.89 8.81
C ALA A 10 0.28 -18.14 9.30
N ASP A 11 0.45 -19.15 10.19
CA ASP A 11 1.79 -19.67 10.53
C ASP A 11 2.61 -20.03 9.28
N PHE A 12 1.94 -20.35 8.19
CA PHE A 12 2.54 -20.58 6.88
C PHE A 12 3.22 -19.30 6.31
N TRP A 13 2.58 -18.14 6.44
CA TRP A 13 3.11 -16.86 5.93
C TRP A 13 4.19 -16.27 6.83
N LYS A 14 4.11 -16.51 8.15
CA LYS A 14 5.18 -16.12 9.09
C LYS A 14 6.51 -16.79 8.75
N ASN A 15 6.47 -18.02 8.28
CA ASN A 15 7.67 -18.75 7.86
C ASN A 15 8.26 -18.23 6.53
N LEU A 16 7.49 -17.50 5.72
CA LEU A 16 7.94 -16.85 4.48
C LEU A 16 8.35 -15.39 4.66
N GLY A 17 8.16 -14.82 5.87
CA GLY A 17 8.55 -13.44 6.19
C GLY A 17 7.68 -12.35 5.56
N VAL A 18 6.58 -12.70 4.90
CA VAL A 18 5.68 -11.75 4.23
C VAL A 18 4.32 -11.75 4.91
N ILE A 19 4.08 -10.80 5.81
CA ILE A 19 2.81 -10.65 6.53
C ILE A 19 1.95 -9.52 5.93
N LEU A 20 2.56 -8.40 5.57
CA LEU A 20 1.91 -7.31 4.84
C LEU A 20 2.23 -7.42 3.36
N GLN A 21 1.22 -7.50 2.53
CA GLN A 21 1.36 -7.70 1.09
C GLN A 21 0.57 -6.63 0.32
N PRO A 22 1.21 -5.86 -0.58
CA PRO A 22 0.49 -4.99 -1.50
C PRO A 22 -0.38 -5.83 -2.46
N ILE A 23 -1.60 -5.39 -2.68
CA ILE A 23 -2.56 -6.02 -3.60
C ILE A 23 -2.65 -5.24 -4.90
N THR A 24 -2.69 -3.92 -4.78
CA THR A 24 -2.73 -3.02 -5.93
C THR A 24 -1.33 -2.62 -6.35
N ILE A 25 -1.21 -2.22 -7.60
CA ILE A 25 0.00 -1.63 -8.17
C ILE A 25 -0.38 -0.25 -8.67
N ASP A 26 0.35 0.77 -8.23
CA ASP A 26 0.11 2.14 -8.69
C ASP A 26 0.34 2.25 -10.21
N HIS A 27 -0.61 2.87 -10.89
CA HIS A 27 -0.53 3.15 -12.32
C HIS A 27 0.41 4.32 -12.60
N THR A 28 1.69 4.11 -12.31
CA THR A 28 2.76 5.08 -12.58
C THR A 28 3.53 4.70 -13.85
N LEU A 29 4.16 5.70 -14.47
CA LEU A 29 5.01 5.46 -15.64
C LEU A 29 6.16 4.50 -15.31
N VAL A 30 6.74 4.62 -14.12
CA VAL A 30 7.88 3.75 -13.72
C VAL A 30 7.47 2.30 -13.55
N ASN A 31 6.29 2.02 -13.00
CA ASN A 31 5.77 0.65 -12.93
C ASN A 31 5.51 0.09 -14.33
N PHE A 32 4.95 0.88 -15.24
CA PHE A 32 4.80 0.47 -16.64
C PHE A 32 6.13 0.19 -17.32
N LEU A 33 7.15 1.02 -17.08
CA LEU A 33 8.50 0.81 -17.63
C LEU A 33 9.17 -0.45 -17.05
N LEU A 34 8.99 -0.71 -15.75
CA LEU A 34 9.48 -1.92 -15.09
C LEU A 34 8.84 -3.18 -15.71
N PHE A 35 7.50 -3.24 -15.79
CA PHE A 35 6.78 -4.39 -16.36
C PHE A 35 7.09 -4.61 -17.85
N SER A 36 7.39 -3.54 -18.59
CA SER A 36 7.85 -3.66 -19.98
C SER A 36 9.34 -3.96 -20.13
N GLY A 37 10.06 -4.15 -19.02
CA GLY A 37 11.48 -4.48 -19.01
C GLY A 37 12.41 -3.36 -19.47
N LYS A 38 11.92 -2.11 -19.46
CA LYS A 38 12.69 -0.93 -19.90
C LYS A 38 13.57 -0.34 -18.81
N ILE A 39 13.21 -0.56 -17.56
CA ILE A 39 14.00 -0.21 -16.38
C ILE A 39 14.07 -1.39 -15.41
N LYS A 40 15.01 -1.37 -14.48
CA LYS A 40 15.14 -2.34 -13.41
C LYS A 40 14.49 -1.83 -12.13
N GLU A 41 14.20 -2.74 -11.21
CA GLU A 41 13.59 -2.42 -9.90
C GLU A 41 14.42 -1.38 -9.11
N GLU A 42 15.75 -1.48 -9.19
CA GLU A 42 16.69 -0.56 -8.54
C GLU A 42 16.57 0.89 -9.03
N GLU A 43 15.98 1.10 -10.22
CA GLU A 43 15.82 2.42 -10.84
C GLU A 43 14.49 3.09 -10.48
N LEU A 44 13.53 2.36 -9.90
CA LEU A 44 12.20 2.87 -9.55
C LEU A 44 12.26 4.13 -8.68
N GLU A 45 13.02 4.05 -7.58
CA GLU A 45 13.10 5.12 -6.59
C GLU A 45 13.87 6.35 -7.09
N THR A 46 14.79 6.16 -8.01
CA THR A 46 15.66 7.22 -8.53
C THR A 46 15.15 7.84 -9.82
N HIS A 47 14.14 7.25 -10.44
CA HIS A 47 13.63 7.70 -11.74
C HIS A 47 12.98 9.08 -11.64
N PRO A 48 13.33 10.05 -12.51
CA PRO A 48 12.81 11.41 -12.43
C PRO A 48 11.29 11.53 -12.60
N MET A 49 10.65 10.55 -13.23
CA MET A 49 9.20 10.51 -13.46
C MET A 49 8.48 9.50 -12.55
N LYS A 50 9.04 9.14 -11.39
CA LYS A 50 8.47 8.13 -10.50
C LYS A 50 7.06 8.44 -10.00
N HIS A 51 6.68 9.72 -9.94
CA HIS A 51 5.35 10.17 -9.53
C HIS A 51 4.38 10.40 -10.70
N MET A 52 4.81 10.14 -11.94
CA MET A 52 3.98 10.38 -13.11
C MET A 52 2.91 9.30 -13.25
N LEU A 53 1.64 9.69 -13.09
CA LEU A 53 0.51 8.80 -13.30
C LEU A 53 0.26 8.60 -14.80
N ILE A 54 -0.01 7.36 -15.21
CA ILE A 54 -0.39 7.00 -16.58
C ILE A 54 -1.89 6.70 -16.72
N ARG A 55 -2.61 6.64 -15.59
CA ARG A 55 -4.05 6.39 -15.57
C ARG A 55 -4.69 7.24 -14.48
N ALA A 56 -5.63 8.10 -14.84
CA ALA A 56 -6.36 8.96 -13.91
C ALA A 56 -7.74 9.31 -14.46
N VAL A 57 -8.69 9.51 -13.56
CA VAL A 57 -10.06 9.94 -13.91
C VAL A 57 -10.00 11.36 -14.49
N GLY A 58 -10.64 11.56 -15.64
CA GLY A 58 -10.74 12.87 -16.29
C GLY A 58 -9.61 13.23 -17.26
N VAL A 59 -8.57 12.40 -17.38
CA VAL A 59 -7.49 12.59 -18.36
C VAL A 59 -7.95 12.13 -19.75
N GLU A 60 -8.64 11.01 -19.82
CA GLU A 60 -9.23 10.47 -21.04
C GLU A 60 -10.76 10.34 -20.91
N LYS A 61 -11.44 10.06 -22.04
CA LYS A 61 -12.91 9.88 -22.02
C LYS A 61 -13.35 8.65 -21.23
N THR A 62 -12.50 7.64 -21.17
CA THR A 62 -12.71 6.39 -20.43
C THR A 62 -11.49 6.07 -19.62
N VAL A 63 -11.69 5.46 -18.45
CA VAL A 63 -10.62 4.94 -17.60
C VAL A 63 -10.89 3.46 -17.34
N GLU A 64 -9.87 2.63 -17.48
CA GLU A 64 -9.93 1.22 -17.09
C GLU A 64 -9.60 1.12 -15.60
N ALA A 65 -10.43 0.40 -14.85
CA ALA A 65 -10.18 0.05 -13.47
C ALA A 65 -9.65 -1.39 -13.39
N ASP A 66 -8.77 -1.65 -12.44
CA ASP A 66 -8.37 -3.01 -12.10
C ASP A 66 -9.31 -3.56 -11.02
N ASP A 67 -9.83 -4.75 -11.23
CA ASP A 67 -10.71 -5.43 -10.28
C ASP A 67 -9.93 -6.54 -9.58
N PHE A 68 -10.04 -6.60 -8.25
CA PHE A 68 -9.41 -7.61 -7.43
C PHE A 68 -10.45 -8.34 -6.58
N PHE A 69 -10.37 -9.64 -6.53
CA PHE A 69 -11.15 -10.47 -5.62
C PHE A 69 -10.22 -11.08 -4.56
N LEU A 70 -10.51 -10.78 -3.31
CA LEU A 70 -9.74 -11.29 -2.18
C LEU A 70 -10.68 -12.10 -1.28
N PRO A 71 -10.43 -13.40 -1.07
CA PRO A 71 -11.12 -14.13 -0.04
C PRO A 71 -10.73 -13.54 1.34
N TYR A 72 -11.74 -13.11 2.10
CA TYR A 72 -11.54 -12.64 3.45
C TYR A 72 -11.46 -13.83 4.42
N THR A 73 -10.53 -13.82 5.35
CA THR A 73 -10.34 -14.84 6.37
C THR A 73 -10.22 -14.20 7.74
N ASP A 74 -10.65 -14.90 8.79
CA ASP A 74 -10.59 -14.42 10.17
C ASP A 74 -9.17 -13.92 10.53
N GLY A 75 -9.10 -12.79 11.20
CA GLY A 75 -7.85 -12.13 11.58
C GLY A 75 -7.11 -11.43 10.44
N MET A 76 -7.67 -11.42 9.23
CA MET A 76 -7.15 -10.61 8.13
C MET A 76 -7.47 -9.14 8.35
N LYS A 77 -6.55 -8.27 8.02
CA LYS A 77 -6.78 -6.84 7.96
C LYS A 77 -6.49 -6.33 6.55
N ILE A 78 -7.31 -5.41 6.05
CA ILE A 78 -7.10 -4.75 4.78
C ILE A 78 -6.83 -3.28 5.07
N LEU A 79 -5.68 -2.79 4.64
CA LEU A 79 -5.29 -1.40 4.73
C LEU A 79 -5.44 -0.74 3.36
N LEU A 80 -6.20 0.35 3.30
CA LEU A 80 -6.25 1.26 2.16
C LEU A 80 -5.58 2.57 2.57
N CYS A 81 -4.62 3.02 1.79
CA CYS A 81 -3.93 4.27 2.13
C CYS A 81 -3.53 5.07 0.89
N SER A 82 -3.36 6.39 1.10
CA SER A 82 -2.74 7.27 0.12
C SER A 82 -1.20 7.18 0.18
N ASP A 83 -0.55 7.75 -0.80
CA ASP A 83 0.91 7.87 -0.90
C ASP A 83 1.54 8.68 0.25
N GLY A 84 0.76 9.54 0.90
CA GLY A 84 1.18 10.20 2.14
C GLY A 84 1.53 9.24 3.29
N LEU A 85 1.03 7.99 3.26
CA LEU A 85 1.46 6.94 4.17
C LEU A 85 2.56 6.07 3.53
N HIS A 86 2.24 5.31 2.49
CA HIS A 86 3.14 4.30 1.95
C HIS A 86 4.38 4.87 1.23
N GLY A 87 4.36 6.15 0.84
CA GLY A 87 5.51 6.83 0.27
C GLY A 87 6.58 7.23 1.29
N PHE A 88 6.26 7.21 2.59
CA PHE A 88 7.14 7.66 3.67
C PHE A 88 7.36 6.63 4.78
N CYS A 89 6.45 5.66 4.91
CA CYS A 89 6.54 4.56 5.86
C CYS A 89 6.88 3.27 5.14
N THR A 90 7.76 2.45 5.70
CA THR A 90 8.10 1.16 5.11
C THR A 90 7.01 0.12 5.40
N GLU A 91 6.97 -0.96 4.62
CA GLU A 91 6.03 -2.06 4.84
C GLU A 91 6.24 -2.70 6.22
N GLU A 92 7.49 -2.82 6.67
CA GLU A 92 7.85 -3.35 7.98
C GLU A 92 7.27 -2.48 9.11
N GLU A 93 7.41 -1.16 9.02
CA GLU A 93 6.86 -0.23 10.01
C GLU A 93 5.33 -0.27 10.07
N MET A 94 4.68 -0.32 8.92
CA MET A 94 3.22 -0.46 8.85
C MET A 94 2.76 -1.82 9.39
N GLN A 95 3.52 -2.88 9.11
CA GLN A 95 3.25 -4.22 9.60
C GLN A 95 3.36 -4.31 11.13
N GLU A 96 4.34 -3.68 11.75
CA GLU A 96 4.50 -3.65 13.21
C GLU A 96 3.27 -3.05 13.92
N ILE A 97 2.61 -2.09 13.29
CA ILE A 97 1.36 -1.53 13.80
C ILE A 97 0.20 -2.49 13.55
N LEU A 98 0.05 -2.98 12.32
CA LEU A 98 -1.09 -3.82 11.92
C LEU A 98 -1.12 -5.20 12.61
N GLN A 99 0.01 -5.71 13.09
CA GLN A 99 0.04 -6.97 13.84
C GLN A 99 -0.55 -6.86 15.26
N GLN A 100 -0.76 -5.66 15.76
CA GLN A 100 -1.31 -5.45 17.09
C GLN A 100 -2.82 -5.81 17.11
N GLU A 101 -3.27 -6.40 18.22
CA GLU A 101 -4.68 -6.68 18.45
C GLU A 101 -5.37 -5.46 19.06
N LYS A 102 -5.66 -4.47 18.21
CA LYS A 102 -6.31 -3.21 18.56
C LYS A 102 -7.48 -2.94 17.63
N PRO A 103 -8.47 -2.11 18.07
CA PRO A 103 -9.52 -1.63 17.19
C PRO A 103 -8.95 -0.95 15.94
N ALA A 104 -9.65 -1.10 14.80
CA ALA A 104 -9.21 -0.53 13.52
C ALA A 104 -8.89 0.98 13.60
N GLN A 105 -9.68 1.72 14.38
CA GLN A 105 -9.45 3.16 14.55
C GLN A 105 -8.12 3.46 15.24
N GLU A 106 -7.76 2.72 16.29
CA GLU A 106 -6.49 2.92 16.99
C GLU A 106 -5.29 2.59 16.09
N LEU A 107 -5.39 1.52 15.29
CA LEU A 107 -4.36 1.17 14.31
C LEU A 107 -4.21 2.26 13.24
N ALA A 108 -5.33 2.83 12.77
CA ALA A 108 -5.30 3.91 11.80
C ALA A 108 -4.68 5.19 12.38
N ASP A 109 -4.98 5.51 13.64
CA ASP A 109 -4.41 6.67 14.35
C ASP A 109 -2.90 6.49 14.55
N GLU A 110 -2.42 5.29 14.88
CA GLU A 110 -0.99 4.99 15.01
C GLU A 110 -0.26 5.08 13.66
N LEU A 111 -0.85 4.58 12.57
CA LEU A 111 -0.29 4.75 11.23
C LEU A 111 -0.22 6.21 10.82
N LEU A 112 -1.26 6.99 11.12
CA LEU A 112 -1.26 8.44 10.89
C LEU A 112 -0.16 9.12 11.68
N GLN A 113 -0.02 8.79 12.96
CA GLN A 113 1.03 9.36 13.81
C GLN A 113 2.43 9.02 13.28
N LEU A 114 2.66 7.78 12.86
CA LEU A 114 3.92 7.37 12.22
C LEU A 114 4.24 8.23 11.00
N ALA A 115 3.27 8.44 10.11
CA ALA A 115 3.46 9.26 8.91
C ALA A 115 3.75 10.74 9.25
N LEU A 116 3.09 11.27 10.29
CA LEU A 116 3.34 12.63 10.77
C LEU A 116 4.74 12.79 11.36
N GLU A 117 5.22 11.81 12.13
CA GLU A 117 6.58 11.78 12.67
C GLU A 117 7.66 11.71 11.59
N LYS A 118 7.34 11.08 10.47
CA LYS A 118 8.18 11.06 9.26
C LYS A 118 8.15 12.37 8.46
N GLY A 119 7.41 13.35 8.95
CA GLY A 119 7.39 14.72 8.45
C GLY A 119 6.06 15.18 7.87
N GLY A 120 5.05 14.31 7.71
CA GLY A 120 3.71 14.67 7.23
C GLY A 120 3.74 15.48 5.93
N ARG A 121 4.49 15.02 4.94
CA ARG A 121 4.85 15.82 3.75
C ARG A 121 3.78 15.85 2.68
N ASP A 122 2.72 15.05 2.83
CA ASP A 122 1.61 14.96 1.89
C ASP A 122 0.29 14.74 2.62
N ASN A 123 -0.82 14.78 1.90
CA ASN A 123 -2.13 14.43 2.42
C ASN A 123 -2.18 12.94 2.76
N ILE A 124 -2.61 12.62 3.98
CA ILE A 124 -2.65 11.24 4.47
C ILE A 124 -4.11 10.82 4.63
N ALA A 125 -4.47 9.75 3.92
CA ALA A 125 -5.76 9.10 4.08
C ALA A 125 -5.52 7.61 4.38
N ILE A 126 -6.21 7.09 5.41
CA ILE A 126 -6.06 5.71 5.89
C ILE A 126 -7.45 5.14 6.17
N ALA A 127 -7.71 3.93 5.71
CA ALA A 127 -8.86 3.15 6.11
C ALA A 127 -8.43 1.70 6.37
N ILE A 128 -8.92 1.13 7.46
CA ILE A 128 -8.64 -0.26 7.85
C ILE A 128 -9.95 -1.03 7.94
N ILE A 129 -10.00 -2.19 7.30
CA ILE A 129 -11.08 -3.16 7.41
C ILE A 129 -10.55 -4.34 8.23
N THR A 130 -11.27 -4.70 9.27
CA THR A 130 -11.02 -5.86 10.13
C THR A 130 -12.36 -6.44 10.60
N ASP A 131 -12.41 -7.69 11.04
CA ASP A 131 -13.51 -8.34 11.73
C ASP A 131 -13.62 -7.91 13.20
#